data_82442fcc0ed6e84c94087708332ae921
#
_entry.id   82442fcc0ed6e84c94087708332ae921
#
_cell.length_a   1.000
_cell.length_b   1.000
_cell.length_c   1.000
_cell.angle_alpha   90.00
_cell.angle_beta   90.00
_cell.angle_gamma   90.00
#
_symmetry.space_group_name_H-M   'P 1'
#
loop_
_entity.id
_entity.type
_entity.pdbx_description
1 polymer ?
#
loop_
_entity_poly.entity_id
_entity_poly.type
_entity_poly.pdbx_seq_one_letter_code
_entity_poly.pdbx_strand_id
1 'polypeptide(L)'
;MALNMHIRYVREMMDAPKIHKKDELRFLFGKDVRDGTVIERDGIHTMHIKIDAETMTRRKLVLLIRRTVREAMAKRYRMIAFDFNQFRFERIVIDEKELAELLATNLIMAGFEFRDFLSVPNEGWPEISDVMIVGRQNIDIKNGLKRGIIIGEEVNRTRHIADMPGGEMTPALLARHARQAAKGLPITYSVLDVKAMEHLGMRGVIGVGKGSDSAPKFIILEYFGAVDKKASPMVLVGKGVTFDTGGINLKPSNAILGMNMDMSGGAAVIHAIIAAARLGIRKNIVALIPAAENMPSGSSYRPGDVIRSMSGKTIEVQDTDAEGRIILADALHYAKRYKPSLVVDVATLTGASMVALGERASAIFTEDETLERLFRVFGEESGDYVWPLPLWDEYDADIQGEIGDIANLGKTRWGGAITAAVFLKQFVHQEYRWVHIDMAPRMTAVSDEFLGKGAAGAPVRLLIKALESLP
;
A
#
# COMPACT_ATOMS: atom_id res chain seq x y z
N MET A 1 -6.54 -0.85 -16.40
CA MET A 1 -5.98 -0.06 -17.51
C MET A 1 -4.81 0.80 -17.01
N ALA A 2 -3.63 0.72 -17.59
CA ALA A 2 -2.52 1.57 -17.17
C ALA A 2 -2.85 3.02 -17.59
N LEU A 3 -2.84 3.95 -16.61
CA LEU A 3 -2.87 5.38 -16.93
C LEU A 3 -1.61 5.71 -17.74
N ASN A 4 -1.77 6.09 -18.99
CA ASN A 4 -0.67 6.52 -19.87
C ASN A 4 -0.38 8.01 -19.65
N MET A 5 -0.11 8.43 -18.41
CA MET A 5 0.38 9.77 -18.16
C MET A 5 1.87 9.84 -18.48
N HIS A 6 2.23 10.64 -19.48
CA HIS A 6 3.61 10.82 -19.88
C HIS A 6 4.21 12.04 -19.18
N ILE A 7 5.20 11.85 -18.32
CA ILE A 7 5.96 12.94 -17.71
C ILE A 7 7.20 13.20 -18.56
N ARG A 8 7.31 14.43 -19.09
CA ARG A 8 8.42 14.90 -19.92
C ARG A 8 9.18 16.00 -19.21
N TYR A 9 10.51 15.90 -19.21
CA TYR A 9 11.39 16.94 -18.68
C TYR A 9 12.08 17.65 -19.83
N VAL A 10 11.82 18.94 -19.97
CA VAL A 10 12.29 19.79 -21.08
C VAL A 10 13.07 20.99 -20.55
N ARG A 11 13.97 21.53 -21.37
CA ARG A 11 14.75 22.74 -21.02
C ARG A 11 13.89 23.98 -21.07
N GLU A 12 13.11 24.11 -22.12
CA GLU A 12 12.22 25.24 -22.38
C GLU A 12 10.87 24.77 -22.89
N MET A 13 9.85 25.61 -22.74
CA MET A 13 8.50 25.28 -23.20
C MET A 13 8.40 25.09 -24.72
N MET A 14 9.33 25.67 -25.49
CA MET A 14 9.37 25.49 -26.94
C MET A 14 9.87 24.12 -27.38
N ASP A 15 10.53 23.35 -26.51
CA ASP A 15 10.96 21.98 -26.75
C ASP A 15 9.80 20.97 -26.63
N ALA A 16 8.61 21.46 -26.33
CA ALA A 16 7.40 20.66 -26.21
C ALA A 16 6.87 20.22 -27.57
N PRO A 17 6.29 18.99 -27.65
CA PRO A 17 5.52 18.62 -28.84
C PRO A 17 4.39 19.63 -29.06
N LYS A 18 4.07 19.90 -30.34
CA LYS A 18 2.97 20.80 -30.73
C LYS A 18 1.63 20.21 -30.27
N ILE A 19 1.24 20.53 -29.05
CA ILE A 19 -0.11 20.28 -28.51
C ILE A 19 -0.91 21.57 -28.68
N HIS A 20 -2.20 21.46 -28.93
CA HIS A 20 -3.05 22.63 -29.04
C HIS A 20 -2.99 23.42 -27.70
N LYS A 21 -2.61 24.69 -27.74
CA LYS A 21 -2.47 25.58 -26.57
C LYS A 21 -3.72 25.57 -25.66
N LYS A 22 -4.90 25.29 -26.23
CA LYS A 22 -6.18 25.21 -25.48
C LYS A 22 -6.29 24.01 -24.54
N ASP A 23 -5.49 22.95 -24.76
CA ASP A 23 -5.52 21.73 -23.96
C ASP A 23 -4.47 21.75 -22.84
N GLU A 24 -3.65 22.80 -22.76
CA GLU A 24 -2.58 22.99 -21.79
C GLU A 24 -3.01 23.92 -20.64
N LEU A 25 -2.79 23.48 -19.41
CA LEU A 25 -2.96 24.28 -18.21
C LEU A 25 -1.61 24.49 -17.51
N ARG A 26 -1.24 25.74 -17.28
CA ARG A 26 -0.11 26.13 -16.44
C ARG A 26 -0.59 26.51 -15.04
N PHE A 27 0.33 26.59 -14.10
CA PHE A 27 0.02 26.94 -12.73
C PHE A 27 0.87 28.10 -12.25
N LEU A 28 0.25 28.98 -11.45
CA LEU A 28 0.92 30.04 -10.70
C LEU A 28 0.56 29.89 -9.22
N PHE A 29 1.58 29.71 -8.39
CA PHE A 29 1.43 29.60 -6.94
C PHE A 29 1.78 30.92 -6.27
N GLY A 30 0.94 31.42 -5.37
CA GLY A 30 1.20 32.67 -4.68
C GLY A 30 0.24 32.95 -3.52
N LYS A 31 0.63 33.90 -2.63
CA LYS A 31 -0.15 34.31 -1.47
C LYS A 31 -1.31 35.22 -1.86
N ASP A 32 -1.06 36.12 -2.84
CA ASP A 32 -1.98 37.20 -3.23
C ASP A 32 -2.77 36.89 -4.50
N VAL A 33 -2.90 35.61 -4.85
CA VAL A 33 -3.67 35.17 -6.00
C VAL A 33 -5.09 34.74 -5.59
N ARG A 34 -6.05 34.89 -6.49
CA ARG A 34 -7.41 34.35 -6.29
C ARG A 34 -7.40 32.86 -6.58
N ASP A 35 -7.61 32.07 -5.55
CA ASP A 35 -7.56 30.60 -5.59
C ASP A 35 -8.54 29.99 -6.61
N GLY A 36 -8.07 29.01 -7.39
CA GLY A 36 -8.86 28.27 -8.38
C GLY A 36 -9.24 29.07 -9.65
N THR A 37 -8.76 30.31 -9.80
CA THR A 37 -9.04 31.14 -10.96
C THR A 37 -8.16 30.75 -12.13
N VAL A 38 -8.74 30.57 -13.33
CA VAL A 38 -8.00 30.39 -14.59
C VAL A 38 -8.00 31.72 -15.35
N ILE A 39 -6.82 32.16 -15.74
CA ILE A 39 -6.61 33.39 -16.55
C ILE A 39 -6.05 32.94 -17.90
N GLU A 40 -6.64 33.42 -18.99
CA GLU A 40 -6.13 33.26 -20.34
C GLU A 40 -5.38 34.52 -20.79
N ARG A 41 -4.13 34.31 -21.27
CA ARG A 41 -3.33 35.35 -21.94
C ARG A 41 -2.62 34.71 -23.15
N ASP A 42 -2.80 35.31 -24.32
CA ASP A 42 -2.18 34.84 -25.59
C ASP A 42 -2.46 33.36 -25.91
N GLY A 43 -3.66 32.89 -25.55
CA GLY A 43 -4.09 31.48 -25.71
C GLY A 43 -3.46 30.50 -24.69
N ILE A 44 -2.81 31.00 -23.65
CA ILE A 44 -2.24 30.21 -22.56
C ILE A 44 -3.15 30.33 -21.34
N HIS A 45 -3.64 29.19 -20.86
CA HIS A 45 -4.45 29.09 -19.66
C HIS A 45 -3.55 28.92 -18.44
N THR A 46 -3.68 29.79 -17.45
CA THR A 46 -2.91 29.69 -16.19
C THR A 46 -3.89 29.67 -15.01
N MET A 47 -3.83 28.59 -14.23
CA MET A 47 -4.58 28.46 -12.98
C MET A 47 -3.78 29.04 -11.82
N HIS A 48 -4.41 29.90 -11.06
CA HIS A 48 -3.86 30.45 -9.83
C HIS A 48 -4.24 29.55 -8.64
N ILE A 49 -3.24 29.10 -7.88
CA ILE A 49 -3.46 28.37 -6.63
C ILE A 49 -2.86 29.19 -5.49
N LYS A 50 -3.72 29.52 -4.52
CA LYS A 50 -3.30 30.25 -3.33
C LYS A 50 -2.51 29.35 -2.42
N ILE A 51 -1.28 29.73 -2.10
CA ILE A 51 -0.40 29.08 -1.14
C ILE A 51 0.29 30.11 -0.27
N ASP A 52 0.69 29.68 0.91
CA ASP A 52 1.59 30.43 1.77
C ASP A 52 2.92 29.66 1.89
N ALA A 53 3.96 30.17 1.23
CA ALA A 53 5.28 29.56 1.20
C ALA A 53 5.92 29.47 2.59
N GLU A 54 5.61 30.44 3.47
CA GLU A 54 6.15 30.51 4.84
C GLU A 54 5.62 29.38 5.75
N THR A 55 4.46 28.82 5.44
CA THR A 55 3.85 27.73 6.20
C THR A 55 3.87 26.39 5.46
N MET A 56 4.58 26.33 4.32
CA MET A 56 4.67 25.11 3.52
C MET A 56 5.41 24.01 4.28
N THR A 57 4.83 22.81 4.26
CA THR A 57 5.40 21.58 4.80
C THR A 57 5.45 20.52 3.70
N ARG A 58 6.22 19.43 3.92
CA ARG A 58 6.25 18.31 2.97
C ARG A 58 4.84 17.74 2.72
N ARG A 59 4.01 17.62 3.75
CA ARG A 59 2.60 17.16 3.62
C ARG A 59 1.79 18.09 2.73
N LYS A 60 1.88 19.41 2.94
CA LYS A 60 1.20 20.42 2.11
C LYS A 60 1.70 20.41 0.66
N LEU A 61 2.99 20.17 0.45
CA LEU A 61 3.58 20.05 -0.89
C LEU A 61 2.99 18.85 -1.64
N VAL A 62 2.87 17.69 -1.00
CA VAL A 62 2.21 16.51 -1.57
C VAL A 62 0.78 16.83 -2.00
N LEU A 63 0.01 17.47 -1.14
CA LEU A 63 -1.37 17.86 -1.45
C LEU A 63 -1.45 18.90 -2.58
N LEU A 64 -0.53 19.85 -2.61
CA LEU A 64 -0.44 20.85 -3.69
C LEU A 64 -0.22 20.15 -5.05
N ILE A 65 0.75 19.23 -5.12
CA ILE A 65 1.04 18.50 -6.35
C ILE A 65 -0.20 17.72 -6.84
N ARG A 66 -0.85 16.97 -5.95
CA ARG A 66 -2.04 16.19 -6.30
C ARG A 66 -3.21 17.08 -6.72
N ARG A 67 -3.40 18.20 -6.03
CA ARG A 67 -4.44 19.19 -6.35
C ARG A 67 -4.32 19.69 -7.79
N THR A 68 -3.11 19.98 -8.28
CA THR A 68 -2.93 20.46 -9.66
C THR A 68 -3.49 19.49 -10.70
N VAL A 69 -3.27 18.18 -10.51
CA VAL A 69 -3.81 17.14 -11.40
C VAL A 69 -5.33 17.10 -11.32
N ARG A 70 -5.88 17.06 -10.10
CA ARG A 70 -7.35 16.94 -9.91
C ARG A 70 -8.10 18.14 -10.44
N GLU A 71 -7.58 19.36 -10.22
CA GLU A 71 -8.17 20.59 -10.75
C GLU A 71 -8.11 20.64 -12.29
N ALA A 72 -6.99 20.22 -12.89
CA ALA A 72 -6.87 20.15 -14.33
C ALA A 72 -7.83 19.10 -14.94
N MET A 73 -7.93 17.92 -14.33
CA MET A 73 -8.89 16.87 -14.73
C MET A 73 -10.34 17.37 -14.64
N ALA A 74 -10.70 18.02 -13.54
CA ALA A 74 -12.05 18.55 -13.34
C ALA A 74 -12.44 19.60 -14.40
N LYS A 75 -11.46 20.32 -14.93
CA LYS A 75 -11.63 21.31 -16.02
C LYS A 75 -11.36 20.73 -17.42
N ARG A 76 -11.14 19.42 -17.52
CA ARG A 76 -10.93 18.66 -18.76
C ARG A 76 -9.69 19.09 -19.58
N TYR A 77 -8.66 19.64 -18.93
CA TYR A 77 -7.38 19.77 -19.57
C TYR A 77 -6.70 18.41 -19.74
N ARG A 78 -5.99 18.21 -20.83
CA ARG A 78 -5.27 16.98 -21.14
C ARG A 78 -3.78 17.06 -20.86
N MET A 79 -3.25 18.28 -20.79
CA MET A 79 -1.85 18.54 -20.50
C MET A 79 -1.71 19.55 -19.37
N ILE A 80 -0.73 19.33 -18.51
CA ILE A 80 -0.31 20.30 -17.49
C ILE A 80 1.17 20.59 -17.62
N ALA A 81 1.55 21.83 -17.33
CA ALA A 81 2.93 22.28 -17.43
C ALA A 81 3.36 23.06 -16.17
N PHE A 82 4.57 22.76 -15.70
CA PHE A 82 5.17 23.37 -14.50
C PHE A 82 6.61 23.79 -14.75
N ASP A 83 7.02 24.91 -14.11
CA ASP A 83 8.42 25.12 -13.80
C ASP A 83 8.79 24.32 -12.54
N PHE A 84 9.82 23.50 -12.62
CA PHE A 84 10.29 22.66 -11.51
C PHE A 84 10.58 23.47 -10.25
N ASN A 85 11.09 24.69 -10.41
CA ASN A 85 11.46 25.57 -9.29
C ASN A 85 10.24 26.05 -8.49
N GLN A 86 9.03 26.03 -9.06
CA GLN A 86 7.80 26.39 -8.34
C GLN A 86 7.49 25.49 -7.14
N PHE A 87 8.08 24.29 -7.09
CA PHE A 87 7.91 23.33 -5.99
C PHE A 87 9.04 23.38 -4.95
N ARG A 88 9.99 24.31 -5.10
CA ARG A 88 11.07 24.53 -4.13
C ARG A 88 10.63 25.54 -3.08
N PHE A 89 10.57 25.09 -1.84
CA PHE A 89 10.22 25.91 -0.68
C PHE A 89 11.37 25.84 0.32
N GLU A 90 11.87 26.99 0.77
CA GLU A 90 13.04 27.10 1.67
C GLU A 90 12.88 26.30 2.97
N ARG A 91 11.66 26.16 3.46
CA ARG A 91 11.37 25.41 4.69
C ARG A 91 11.39 23.89 4.53
N ILE A 92 11.44 23.38 3.31
CA ILE A 92 11.46 21.94 3.05
C ILE A 92 12.89 21.55 2.66
N VAL A 93 13.57 20.88 3.58
CA VAL A 93 14.90 20.34 3.30
C VAL A 93 14.72 19.08 2.45
N ILE A 94 14.97 19.21 1.16
CA ILE A 94 14.81 18.17 0.15
C ILE A 94 15.78 18.44 -1.01
N ASP A 95 16.49 17.44 -1.48
CA ASP A 95 17.35 17.57 -2.66
C ASP A 95 16.55 17.52 -3.98
N GLU A 96 17.20 17.84 -5.10
CA GLU A 96 16.54 17.89 -6.41
C GLU A 96 16.02 16.53 -6.88
N LYS A 97 16.74 15.48 -6.59
CA LYS A 97 16.35 14.10 -6.95
C LYS A 97 15.13 13.66 -6.16
N GLU A 98 15.14 13.88 -4.87
CA GLU A 98 14.02 13.53 -3.98
C GLU A 98 12.78 14.37 -4.28
N LEU A 99 12.94 15.68 -4.54
CA LEU A 99 11.82 16.54 -4.95
C LEU A 99 11.21 16.07 -6.28
N ALA A 100 12.03 15.70 -7.24
CA ALA A 100 11.59 15.19 -8.53
C ALA A 100 10.86 13.84 -8.39
N GLU A 101 11.35 12.95 -7.53
CA GLU A 101 10.71 11.68 -7.20
C GLU A 101 9.34 11.92 -6.54
N LEU A 102 9.28 12.80 -5.53
CA LEU A 102 8.04 13.19 -4.84
C LEU A 102 7.02 13.78 -5.84
N LEU A 103 7.47 14.67 -6.72
CA LEU A 103 6.64 15.30 -7.74
C LEU A 103 6.03 14.24 -8.67
N ALA A 104 6.86 13.44 -9.33
CA ALA A 104 6.39 12.43 -10.28
C ALA A 104 5.47 11.39 -9.63
N THR A 105 5.83 10.89 -8.45
CA THR A 105 5.01 9.93 -7.70
C THR A 105 3.61 10.47 -7.48
N ASN A 106 3.49 11.70 -6.99
CA ASN A 106 2.19 12.27 -6.64
C ASN A 106 1.38 12.74 -7.84
N LEU A 107 2.01 13.17 -8.93
CA LEU A 107 1.33 13.41 -10.22
C LEU A 107 0.67 12.14 -10.75
N ILE A 108 1.41 11.04 -10.81
CA ILE A 108 0.89 9.72 -11.26
C ILE A 108 -0.23 9.23 -10.34
N MET A 109 -0.06 9.29 -9.01
CA MET A 109 -1.07 8.86 -8.04
C MET A 109 -2.38 9.64 -8.18
N ALA A 110 -2.31 10.95 -8.37
CA ALA A 110 -3.49 11.81 -8.44
C ALA A 110 -4.30 11.61 -9.73
N GLY A 111 -3.65 11.17 -10.81
CA GLY A 111 -4.32 10.89 -12.09
C GLY A 111 -5.13 9.60 -12.10
N PHE A 112 -4.96 8.71 -11.12
CA PHE A 112 -5.63 7.41 -11.11
C PHE A 112 -7.07 7.49 -10.61
N GLU A 113 -7.97 6.82 -11.33
CA GLU A 113 -9.33 6.49 -10.91
C GLU A 113 -9.67 5.07 -11.36
N PHE A 114 -10.33 4.30 -10.49
CA PHE A 114 -10.83 2.98 -10.84
C PHE A 114 -12.12 3.12 -11.66
N ARG A 115 -12.14 2.59 -12.90
CA ARG A 115 -13.24 2.80 -13.87
C ARG A 115 -13.60 1.54 -14.65
N ASP A 116 -13.02 0.38 -14.31
CA ASP A 116 -13.11 -0.84 -15.13
C ASP A 116 -14.55 -1.31 -15.40
N PHE A 117 -15.47 -0.98 -14.51
CA PHE A 117 -16.88 -1.39 -14.62
C PHE A 117 -17.81 -0.22 -14.98
N LEU A 118 -17.26 0.94 -15.31
CA LEU A 118 -18.08 2.11 -15.70
C LEU A 118 -18.13 2.25 -17.21
N SER A 119 -19.32 2.61 -17.74
CA SER A 119 -19.47 2.98 -19.14
C SER A 119 -18.71 4.27 -19.43
N VAL A 120 -18.03 4.32 -20.58
CA VAL A 120 -17.31 5.52 -21.01
C VAL A 120 -18.32 6.65 -21.28
N PRO A 121 -18.18 7.83 -20.66
CA PRO A 121 -19.03 8.98 -20.98
C PRO A 121 -18.89 9.41 -22.44
N ASN A 122 -19.93 10.03 -23.00
CA ASN A 122 -19.91 10.51 -24.39
C ASN A 122 -18.73 11.44 -24.69
N GLU A 123 -18.33 12.23 -23.72
CA GLU A 123 -17.20 13.18 -23.82
C GLU A 123 -15.85 12.54 -23.46
N GLY A 124 -15.79 11.22 -23.24
CA GLY A 124 -14.62 10.53 -22.70
C GLY A 124 -14.39 10.83 -21.21
N TRP A 125 -13.40 10.15 -20.64
CA TRP A 125 -12.99 10.41 -19.26
C TRP A 125 -12.14 11.67 -19.16
N PRO A 126 -12.29 12.48 -18.08
CA PRO A 126 -11.33 13.53 -17.78
C PRO A 126 -10.01 12.87 -17.34
N GLU A 127 -8.94 13.10 -18.10
CA GLU A 127 -7.62 12.51 -17.83
C GLU A 127 -6.50 13.41 -18.31
N ILE A 128 -5.38 13.39 -17.60
CA ILE A 128 -4.15 14.05 -18.01
C ILE A 128 -3.30 13.03 -18.76
N SER A 129 -3.05 13.28 -20.05
CA SER A 129 -2.18 12.43 -20.88
C SER A 129 -0.70 12.84 -20.76
N ASP A 130 -0.43 14.13 -20.63
CA ASP A 130 0.92 14.67 -20.64
C ASP A 130 1.16 15.66 -19.50
N VAL A 131 2.31 15.50 -18.85
CA VAL A 131 2.84 16.45 -17.87
C VAL A 131 4.18 16.93 -18.35
N MET A 132 4.33 18.23 -18.49
CA MET A 132 5.57 18.89 -18.87
C MET A 132 6.22 19.56 -17.68
N ILE A 133 7.44 19.16 -17.37
CA ILE A 133 8.25 19.77 -16.32
C ILE A 133 9.38 20.51 -17.00
N VAL A 134 9.36 21.83 -16.84
CA VAL A 134 10.37 22.74 -17.41
C VAL A 134 11.44 23.01 -16.35
N GLY A 135 12.70 23.00 -16.75
CA GLY A 135 13.79 23.35 -15.84
C GLY A 135 15.17 23.09 -16.42
N ARG A 136 16.18 23.61 -15.71
CA ARG A 136 17.58 23.39 -16.04
C ARG A 136 17.86 21.89 -16.15
N GLN A 137 18.41 21.44 -17.27
CA GLN A 137 18.77 20.02 -17.46
C GLN A 137 19.72 19.56 -16.34
N ASN A 138 19.23 18.65 -15.53
CA ASN A 138 19.92 18.07 -14.40
C ASN A 138 19.66 16.55 -14.33
N ILE A 139 20.73 15.77 -14.18
CA ILE A 139 20.66 14.32 -14.15
C ILE A 139 19.93 13.82 -12.91
N ASP A 140 20.05 14.51 -11.77
CA ASP A 140 19.39 14.13 -10.51
C ASP A 140 17.88 14.31 -10.62
N ILE A 141 17.42 15.41 -11.21
CA ILE A 141 16.00 15.63 -11.50
C ILE A 141 15.48 14.53 -12.43
N LYS A 142 16.20 14.23 -13.51
CA LYS A 142 15.81 13.19 -14.47
C LYS A 142 15.71 11.80 -13.82
N ASN A 143 16.67 11.46 -12.97
CA ASN A 143 16.66 10.21 -12.22
C ASN A 143 15.52 10.17 -11.20
N GLY A 144 15.28 11.26 -10.47
CA GLY A 144 14.18 11.38 -9.53
C GLY A 144 12.82 11.21 -10.21
N LEU A 145 12.57 11.89 -11.34
CA LEU A 145 11.33 11.73 -12.11
C LEU A 145 11.12 10.28 -12.56
N LYS A 146 12.15 9.64 -13.09
CA LYS A 146 12.08 8.22 -13.52
C LYS A 146 11.70 7.31 -12.35
N ARG A 147 12.29 7.50 -11.19
CA ARG A 147 11.98 6.73 -9.99
C ARG A 147 10.55 6.98 -9.52
N GLY A 148 10.17 8.24 -9.44
CA GLY A 148 8.82 8.63 -9.01
C GLY A 148 7.72 8.09 -9.91
N ILE A 149 7.94 8.00 -11.22
CA ILE A 149 7.02 7.34 -12.16
C ILE A 149 6.84 5.87 -11.78
N ILE A 150 7.93 5.13 -11.56
CA ILE A 150 7.87 3.71 -11.18
C ILE A 150 7.09 3.53 -9.88
N ILE A 151 7.40 4.33 -8.86
CA ILE A 151 6.73 4.27 -7.55
C ILE A 151 5.24 4.58 -7.69
N GLY A 152 4.88 5.67 -8.37
CA GLY A 152 3.50 6.08 -8.58
C GLY A 152 2.68 5.04 -9.34
N GLU A 153 3.26 4.41 -10.36
CA GLU A 153 2.62 3.32 -11.11
C GLU A 153 2.34 2.11 -10.22
N GLU A 154 3.30 1.68 -9.38
CA GLU A 154 3.10 0.52 -8.51
C GLU A 154 2.10 0.82 -7.38
N VAL A 155 2.05 2.05 -6.87
CA VAL A 155 0.97 2.49 -5.97
C VAL A 155 -0.39 2.41 -6.67
N ASN A 156 -0.51 2.88 -7.91
CA ASN A 156 -1.77 2.84 -8.65
C ASN A 156 -2.19 1.40 -9.01
N ARG A 157 -1.25 0.50 -9.30
CA ARG A 157 -1.53 -0.93 -9.49
C ARG A 157 -2.03 -1.59 -8.22
N THR A 158 -1.45 -1.24 -7.06
CA THR A 158 -1.97 -1.67 -5.75
C THR A 158 -3.41 -1.21 -5.56
N ARG A 159 -3.70 0.06 -5.83
CA ARG A 159 -5.05 0.63 -5.76
C ARG A 159 -6.01 -0.11 -6.70
N HIS A 160 -5.58 -0.33 -7.93
CA HIS A 160 -6.39 -1.00 -8.96
C HIS A 160 -6.84 -2.40 -8.50
N ILE A 161 -5.93 -3.24 -8.00
CA ILE A 161 -6.29 -4.60 -7.60
C ILE A 161 -7.08 -4.63 -6.28
N ALA A 162 -6.86 -3.66 -5.39
CA ALA A 162 -7.63 -3.54 -4.15
C ALA A 162 -9.07 -3.02 -4.39
N ASP A 163 -9.27 -2.19 -5.42
CA ASP A 163 -10.60 -1.70 -5.82
C ASP A 163 -11.40 -2.72 -6.64
N MET A 164 -10.79 -3.82 -7.08
CA MET A 164 -11.51 -4.86 -7.81
C MET A 164 -12.62 -5.48 -6.96
N PRO A 165 -13.83 -5.70 -7.50
CA PRO A 165 -14.89 -6.40 -6.79
C PRO A 165 -14.44 -7.79 -6.31
N GLY A 166 -14.96 -8.26 -5.16
CA GLY A 166 -14.57 -9.56 -4.58
C GLY A 166 -14.78 -10.73 -5.53
N GLY A 167 -15.84 -10.72 -6.34
CA GLY A 167 -16.07 -11.74 -7.36
C GLY A 167 -15.03 -11.77 -8.49
N GLU A 168 -14.33 -10.64 -8.70
CA GLU A 168 -13.28 -10.47 -9.72
C GLU A 168 -11.87 -10.53 -9.12
N MET A 169 -11.71 -10.64 -7.81
CA MET A 169 -10.42 -10.74 -7.12
C MET A 169 -10.43 -11.88 -6.10
N THR A 170 -10.47 -13.10 -6.59
CA THR A 170 -10.34 -14.32 -5.78
C THR A 170 -8.87 -14.61 -5.42
N PRO A 171 -8.55 -15.50 -4.46
CA PRO A 171 -7.18 -15.91 -4.16
C PRO A 171 -6.40 -16.39 -5.39
N ALA A 172 -7.07 -17.10 -6.31
CA ALA A 172 -6.47 -17.56 -7.56
C ALA A 172 -6.17 -16.40 -8.53
N LEU A 173 -7.03 -15.38 -8.57
CA LEU A 173 -6.83 -14.20 -9.42
C LEU A 173 -5.75 -13.28 -8.85
N LEU A 174 -5.66 -13.12 -7.52
CA LEU A 174 -4.56 -12.42 -6.86
C LEU A 174 -3.21 -13.11 -7.17
N ALA A 175 -3.16 -14.45 -7.11
CA ALA A 175 -1.96 -15.22 -7.47
C ALA A 175 -1.58 -15.04 -8.95
N ARG A 176 -2.58 -15.02 -9.85
CA ARG A 176 -2.36 -14.76 -11.28
C ARG A 176 -1.85 -13.33 -11.51
N HIS A 177 -2.41 -12.35 -10.81
CA HIS A 177 -1.97 -10.95 -10.88
C HIS A 177 -0.50 -10.82 -10.44
N ALA A 178 -0.13 -11.39 -9.30
CA ALA A 178 1.26 -11.40 -8.79
C ALA A 178 2.23 -12.02 -9.84
N ARG A 179 1.85 -13.15 -10.44
CA ARG A 179 2.63 -13.78 -11.53
C ARG A 179 2.80 -12.87 -12.74
N GLN A 180 1.71 -12.21 -13.15
CA GLN A 180 1.75 -11.31 -14.31
C GLN A 180 2.59 -10.05 -14.03
N ALA A 181 2.48 -9.49 -12.84
CA ALA A 181 3.27 -8.33 -12.42
C ALA A 181 4.78 -8.64 -12.36
N ALA A 182 5.15 -9.86 -11.97
CA ALA A 182 6.54 -10.32 -11.91
C ALA A 182 7.13 -10.66 -13.28
N LYS A 183 6.30 -10.78 -14.34
CA LYS A 183 6.77 -11.21 -15.68
C LYS A 183 7.78 -10.23 -16.26
N GLY A 184 8.92 -10.76 -16.72
CA GLY A 184 10.01 -9.97 -17.32
C GLY A 184 10.91 -9.26 -16.30
N LEU A 185 10.67 -9.46 -15.00
CA LEU A 185 11.52 -8.98 -13.91
C LEU A 185 12.34 -10.14 -13.34
N PRO A 186 13.47 -9.88 -12.68
CA PRO A 186 14.29 -10.91 -12.04
C PRO A 186 13.67 -11.37 -10.71
N ILE A 187 12.39 -11.79 -10.76
CA ILE A 187 11.61 -12.24 -9.63
C ILE A 187 11.19 -13.69 -9.87
N THR A 188 11.50 -14.56 -8.94
CA THR A 188 10.97 -15.92 -8.91
C THR A 188 9.57 -15.90 -8.31
N TYR A 189 8.63 -16.53 -8.97
CA TYR A 189 7.25 -16.69 -8.53
C TYR A 189 6.96 -18.14 -8.22
N SER A 190 6.36 -18.43 -7.08
CA SER A 190 5.75 -19.71 -6.75
C SER A 190 4.44 -19.51 -5.99
N VAL A 191 3.60 -20.55 -6.00
CA VAL A 191 2.33 -20.56 -5.28
C VAL A 191 2.08 -21.95 -4.71
N LEU A 192 1.69 -22.01 -3.43
CA LEU A 192 1.26 -23.23 -2.79
C LEU A 192 -0.26 -23.33 -2.91
N ASP A 193 -0.73 -24.47 -3.37
CA ASP A 193 -2.14 -24.84 -3.32
C ASP A 193 -2.50 -25.47 -1.96
N VAL A 194 -3.77 -25.84 -1.79
CA VAL A 194 -4.27 -26.44 -0.54
C VAL A 194 -3.46 -27.69 -0.16
N LYS A 195 -3.16 -28.56 -1.11
CA LYS A 195 -2.42 -29.81 -0.84
C LYS A 195 -0.98 -29.52 -0.37
N ALA A 196 -0.31 -28.57 -0.98
CA ALA A 196 1.03 -28.15 -0.56
C ALA A 196 1.01 -27.47 0.83
N MET A 197 -0.01 -26.66 1.11
CA MET A 197 -0.20 -26.03 2.42
C MET A 197 -0.53 -27.07 3.51
N GLU A 198 -1.34 -28.09 3.21
CA GLU A 198 -1.63 -29.20 4.12
C GLU A 198 -0.34 -29.94 4.52
N HIS A 199 0.50 -30.25 3.53
CA HIS A 199 1.80 -30.91 3.76
C HIS A 199 2.72 -30.10 4.68
N LEU A 200 2.64 -28.77 4.60
CA LEU A 200 3.41 -27.84 5.43
C LEU A 200 2.75 -27.53 6.78
N GLY A 201 1.52 -27.98 7.00
CA GLY A 201 0.77 -27.69 8.23
C GLY A 201 0.20 -26.28 8.31
N MET A 202 0.02 -25.58 7.19
CA MET A 202 -0.56 -24.23 7.12
C MET A 202 -2.10 -24.24 7.32
N ARG A 203 -2.53 -24.76 8.48
CA ARG A 203 -3.96 -24.94 8.76
C ARG A 203 -4.69 -23.66 9.09
N GLY A 204 -3.99 -22.59 9.43
CA GLY A 204 -4.57 -21.25 9.57
C GLY A 204 -5.13 -20.73 8.25
N VAL A 205 -4.31 -20.72 7.19
CA VAL A 205 -4.73 -20.28 5.85
C VAL A 205 -5.85 -21.17 5.29
N ILE A 206 -5.72 -22.50 5.44
CA ILE A 206 -6.72 -23.46 4.99
C ILE A 206 -8.02 -23.31 5.79
N GLY A 207 -7.91 -23.17 7.11
CA GLY A 207 -9.06 -23.05 8.03
C GLY A 207 -9.94 -21.85 7.71
N VAL A 208 -9.35 -20.69 7.48
CA VAL A 208 -10.07 -19.47 7.08
C VAL A 208 -10.72 -19.66 5.71
N GLY A 209 -9.97 -20.17 4.72
CA GLY A 209 -10.46 -20.27 3.34
C GLY A 209 -11.41 -21.43 3.06
N LYS A 210 -11.60 -22.39 4.00
CA LYS A 210 -12.40 -23.60 3.71
C LYS A 210 -13.91 -23.34 3.56
N GLY A 211 -14.40 -22.18 3.98
CA GLY A 211 -15.80 -21.78 3.82
C GLY A 211 -16.15 -21.24 2.44
N SER A 212 -15.17 -20.94 1.62
CA SER A 212 -15.34 -20.42 0.27
C SER A 212 -15.20 -21.50 -0.79
N ASP A 213 -15.90 -21.34 -1.92
CA ASP A 213 -15.68 -22.12 -3.14
C ASP A 213 -14.36 -21.73 -3.82
N SER A 214 -13.79 -20.57 -3.49
CA SER A 214 -12.48 -20.11 -3.96
C SER A 214 -11.36 -20.63 -3.08
N ALA A 215 -10.68 -21.69 -3.52
CA ALA A 215 -9.60 -22.32 -2.77
C ALA A 215 -8.48 -21.33 -2.39
N PRO A 216 -8.01 -21.34 -1.13
CA PRO A 216 -6.93 -20.47 -0.68
C PRO A 216 -5.61 -20.75 -1.41
N LYS A 217 -4.75 -19.76 -1.44
CA LYS A 217 -3.41 -19.79 -2.06
C LYS A 217 -2.39 -19.20 -1.10
N PHE A 218 -1.14 -19.67 -1.17
CA PHE A 218 -0.01 -19.01 -0.54
C PHE A 218 0.97 -18.58 -1.62
N ILE A 219 1.06 -17.25 -1.84
CA ILE A 219 1.82 -16.67 -2.95
C ILE A 219 3.20 -16.28 -2.43
N ILE A 220 4.25 -16.59 -3.20
CA ILE A 220 5.64 -16.32 -2.87
C ILE A 220 6.29 -15.61 -4.05
N LEU A 221 6.91 -14.47 -3.80
CA LEU A 221 7.75 -13.75 -4.75
C LEU A 221 9.14 -13.60 -4.14
N GLU A 222 10.19 -13.87 -4.91
CA GLU A 222 11.57 -13.78 -4.44
C GLU A 222 12.40 -12.93 -5.40
N TYR A 223 13.01 -11.88 -4.89
CA TYR A 223 13.92 -10.99 -5.60
C TYR A 223 15.27 -10.97 -4.91
N PHE A 224 16.28 -11.48 -5.58
CA PHE A 224 17.65 -11.49 -5.06
C PHE A 224 18.48 -10.42 -5.78
N GLY A 225 18.28 -9.16 -5.36
CA GLY A 225 18.94 -7.97 -5.96
C GLY A 225 20.30 -7.62 -5.34
N ALA A 226 20.62 -8.15 -4.15
CA ALA A 226 21.88 -7.89 -3.49
C ALA A 226 23.09 -8.42 -4.30
N VAL A 227 24.27 -7.82 -4.08
CA VAL A 227 25.53 -8.33 -4.64
C VAL A 227 25.80 -9.74 -4.11
N ASP A 228 25.68 -9.91 -2.80
CA ASP A 228 25.67 -11.24 -2.17
C ASP A 228 24.25 -11.83 -2.19
N LYS A 229 24.03 -12.78 -3.08
CA LYS A 229 22.76 -13.49 -3.20
C LYS A 229 22.41 -14.36 -1.98
N LYS A 230 23.37 -14.61 -1.10
CA LYS A 230 23.20 -15.40 0.14
C LYS A 230 22.94 -14.52 1.37
N ALA A 231 23.05 -13.19 1.23
CA ALA A 231 22.73 -12.28 2.33
C ALA A 231 21.27 -12.49 2.78
N SER A 232 21.04 -12.42 4.08
CA SER A 232 19.72 -12.57 4.69
C SER A 232 18.70 -11.60 4.07
N PRO A 233 17.56 -12.09 3.55
CA PRO A 233 16.60 -11.22 2.91
C PRO A 233 15.79 -10.40 3.93
N MET A 234 15.20 -9.30 3.46
CA MET A 234 14.02 -8.72 4.10
C MET A 234 12.79 -9.48 3.62
N VAL A 235 11.95 -9.90 4.55
CA VAL A 235 10.69 -10.58 4.22
C VAL A 235 9.51 -9.66 4.43
N LEU A 236 8.71 -9.49 3.40
CA LEU A 236 7.44 -8.75 3.45
C LEU A 236 6.29 -9.76 3.50
N VAL A 237 5.42 -9.66 4.49
CA VAL A 237 4.24 -10.51 4.60
C VAL A 237 3.00 -9.63 4.40
N GLY A 238 2.07 -10.03 3.52
CA GLY A 238 0.88 -9.23 3.24
C GLY A 238 -0.42 -10.01 3.43
N LYS A 239 -1.34 -9.51 4.26
CA LYS A 239 -2.70 -10.06 4.38
C LYS A 239 -3.37 -10.06 3.02
N GLY A 240 -3.81 -11.24 2.56
CA GLY A 240 -4.44 -11.45 1.26
C GLY A 240 -5.88 -11.95 1.35
N VAL A 241 -6.68 -11.47 2.31
CA VAL A 241 -8.11 -11.82 2.40
C VAL A 241 -8.86 -11.09 1.28
N THR A 242 -9.18 -11.82 0.21
CA THR A 242 -9.74 -11.23 -1.02
C THR A 242 -11.19 -10.79 -0.87
N PHE A 243 -11.90 -11.34 0.08
CA PHE A 243 -13.19 -10.86 0.56
C PHE A 243 -13.43 -11.33 1.99
N ASP A 244 -13.89 -10.45 2.86
CA ASP A 244 -14.16 -10.75 4.26
C ASP A 244 -15.60 -10.44 4.66
N THR A 245 -16.40 -11.50 4.85
CA THR A 245 -17.76 -11.38 5.39
C THR A 245 -17.80 -11.44 6.92
N GLY A 246 -16.66 -11.72 7.58
CA GLY A 246 -16.58 -12.11 8.98
C GLY A 246 -16.77 -13.63 9.21
N GLY A 247 -17.07 -14.39 8.17
CA GLY A 247 -17.37 -15.82 8.30
C GLY A 247 -18.69 -16.08 9.05
N ILE A 248 -18.69 -17.04 9.99
CA ILE A 248 -19.88 -17.32 10.82
C ILE A 248 -20.25 -16.14 11.73
N ASN A 249 -19.27 -15.40 12.25
CA ASN A 249 -19.48 -14.11 12.93
C ASN A 249 -19.71 -13.01 11.88
N LEU A 250 -20.83 -13.14 11.14
CA LEU A 250 -21.13 -12.28 10.00
C LEU A 250 -21.13 -10.80 10.38
N LYS A 251 -20.35 -10.00 9.64
CA LYS A 251 -20.31 -8.55 9.80
C LYS A 251 -21.72 -7.94 9.58
N PRO A 252 -22.07 -6.86 10.28
CA PRO A 252 -23.25 -6.06 9.92
C PRO A 252 -23.21 -5.65 8.44
N SER A 253 -24.37 -5.59 7.77
CA SER A 253 -24.47 -5.36 6.31
C SER A 253 -23.74 -4.10 5.84
N ASN A 254 -23.72 -3.04 6.65
CA ASN A 254 -23.00 -1.80 6.34
C ASN A 254 -21.47 -1.90 6.51
N ALA A 255 -20.96 -2.96 7.14
CA ALA A 255 -19.53 -3.22 7.32
C ALA A 255 -18.96 -4.22 6.30
N ILE A 256 -19.81 -4.92 5.54
CA ILE A 256 -19.37 -5.86 4.49
C ILE A 256 -18.95 -5.11 3.22
N LEU A 257 -19.66 -4.01 2.91
CA LEU A 257 -19.34 -3.21 1.74
C LEU A 257 -17.91 -2.62 1.85
N GLY A 258 -17.10 -2.87 0.82
CA GLY A 258 -15.69 -2.47 0.81
C GLY A 258 -14.72 -3.54 1.31
N MET A 259 -15.20 -4.69 1.78
CA MET A 259 -14.34 -5.78 2.25
C MET A 259 -13.62 -6.55 1.13
N ASN A 260 -13.85 -6.21 -0.14
CA ASN A 260 -12.97 -6.57 -1.26
C ASN A 260 -11.55 -5.99 -1.08
N MET A 261 -11.40 -4.88 -0.35
CA MET A 261 -10.11 -4.25 -0.07
C MET A 261 -9.34 -4.89 1.09
N ASP A 262 -9.85 -5.93 1.71
CA ASP A 262 -9.20 -6.60 2.85
C ASP A 262 -7.94 -7.39 2.48
N MET A 263 -7.60 -7.39 1.20
CA MET A 263 -6.34 -7.89 0.65
C MET A 263 -5.32 -6.77 0.34
N SER A 264 -5.57 -5.52 0.76
CA SER A 264 -4.71 -4.37 0.44
C SER A 264 -3.29 -4.54 0.98
N GLY A 265 -3.10 -5.23 2.10
CA GLY A 265 -1.77 -5.59 2.61
C GLY A 265 -1.00 -6.48 1.64
N GLY A 266 -1.65 -7.52 1.13
CA GLY A 266 -1.09 -8.40 0.10
C GLY A 266 -0.78 -7.68 -1.21
N ALA A 267 -1.70 -6.82 -1.65
CA ALA A 267 -1.51 -5.97 -2.82
C ALA A 267 -0.28 -5.05 -2.68
N ALA A 268 -0.15 -4.38 -1.53
CA ALA A 268 0.98 -3.49 -1.26
C ALA A 268 2.32 -4.23 -1.25
N VAL A 269 2.37 -5.41 -0.65
CA VAL A 269 3.59 -6.23 -0.59
C VAL A 269 3.97 -6.76 -1.99
N ILE A 270 3.01 -7.20 -2.80
CA ILE A 270 3.26 -7.59 -4.20
C ILE A 270 3.90 -6.42 -4.96
N HIS A 271 3.29 -5.24 -4.90
CA HIS A 271 3.76 -4.10 -5.68
C HIS A 271 5.02 -3.43 -5.10
N ALA A 272 5.30 -3.59 -3.80
CA ALA A 272 6.56 -3.16 -3.20
C ALA A 272 7.76 -3.97 -3.74
N ILE A 273 7.66 -5.31 -3.83
CA ILE A 273 8.74 -6.14 -4.40
C ILE A 273 8.89 -5.92 -5.91
N ILE A 274 7.79 -5.71 -6.64
CA ILE A 274 7.82 -5.34 -8.07
C ILE A 274 8.53 -3.99 -8.25
N ALA A 275 8.18 -2.98 -7.46
CA ALA A 275 8.85 -1.68 -7.47
C ALA A 275 10.34 -1.82 -7.17
N ALA A 276 10.70 -2.61 -6.16
CA ALA A 276 12.10 -2.86 -5.79
C ALA A 276 12.91 -3.43 -6.97
N ALA A 277 12.36 -4.41 -7.68
CA ALA A 277 13.00 -5.00 -8.85
C ALA A 277 13.10 -4.02 -10.03
N ARG A 278 12.04 -3.22 -10.30
CA ARG A 278 12.04 -2.18 -11.35
C ARG A 278 13.03 -1.05 -11.07
N LEU A 279 13.20 -0.70 -9.79
CA LEU A 279 14.15 0.31 -9.32
C LEU A 279 15.58 -0.23 -9.22
N GLY A 280 15.79 -1.54 -9.30
CA GLY A 280 17.09 -2.18 -9.15
C GLY A 280 17.64 -2.07 -7.73
N ILE A 281 16.77 -2.14 -6.71
CA ILE A 281 17.19 -2.08 -5.30
C ILE A 281 18.12 -3.26 -5.01
N ARG A 282 19.31 -2.98 -4.47
CA ARG A 282 20.36 -3.99 -4.24
C ARG A 282 20.15 -4.73 -2.92
N LYS A 283 19.01 -5.41 -2.78
CA LYS A 283 18.62 -6.20 -1.60
C LYS A 283 18.03 -7.54 -2.00
N ASN A 284 18.13 -8.52 -1.13
CA ASN A 284 17.36 -9.75 -1.22
C ASN A 284 16.02 -9.53 -0.51
N ILE A 285 14.93 -9.78 -1.20
CA ILE A 285 13.57 -9.52 -0.73
C ILE A 285 12.71 -10.72 -1.03
N VAL A 286 11.89 -11.13 -0.06
CA VAL A 286 10.88 -12.17 -0.24
C VAL A 286 9.52 -11.59 0.15
N ALA A 287 8.51 -11.83 -0.66
CA ALA A 287 7.13 -11.46 -0.36
C ALA A 287 6.29 -12.73 -0.18
N LEU A 288 5.55 -12.80 0.92
CA LEU A 288 4.70 -13.90 1.32
C LEU A 288 3.27 -13.41 1.48
N ILE A 289 2.33 -13.96 0.69
CA ILE A 289 0.94 -13.50 0.73
C ILE A 289 0.03 -14.70 0.95
N PRO A 290 -0.43 -14.95 2.19
CA PRO A 290 -1.50 -15.88 2.46
C PRO A 290 -2.81 -15.29 1.92
N ALA A 291 -3.41 -15.93 0.91
CA ALA A 291 -4.62 -15.46 0.24
C ALA A 291 -5.79 -16.42 0.51
N ALA A 292 -6.90 -15.87 1.01
CA ALA A 292 -8.11 -16.61 1.33
C ALA A 292 -9.35 -15.73 1.17
N GLU A 293 -10.52 -16.33 1.06
CA GLU A 293 -11.82 -15.67 1.27
C GLU A 293 -12.43 -16.16 2.59
N ASN A 294 -12.92 -15.24 3.42
CA ASN A 294 -13.61 -15.55 4.66
C ASN A 294 -15.14 -15.51 4.46
N MET A 295 -15.73 -16.67 4.17
CA MET A 295 -17.13 -16.80 3.79
C MET A 295 -17.91 -17.70 4.75
N PRO A 296 -19.19 -17.40 5.05
CA PRO A 296 -20.07 -18.28 5.81
C PRO A 296 -20.60 -19.40 4.92
N SER A 297 -20.44 -20.63 5.34
CA SER A 297 -21.00 -21.82 4.67
C SER A 297 -21.06 -23.00 5.63
N GLY A 298 -21.59 -24.13 5.17
CA GLY A 298 -21.61 -25.37 5.95
C GLY A 298 -20.22 -25.96 6.24
N SER A 299 -19.17 -25.53 5.51
CA SER A 299 -17.79 -25.96 5.71
C SER A 299 -16.92 -24.93 6.45
N SER A 300 -17.43 -23.74 6.78
CA SER A 300 -16.67 -22.70 7.48
C SER A 300 -16.20 -23.15 8.86
N TYR A 301 -15.06 -22.61 9.29
CA TYR A 301 -14.64 -22.72 10.68
C TYR A 301 -15.56 -21.89 11.59
N ARG A 302 -15.59 -22.21 12.88
CA ARG A 302 -16.62 -21.74 13.80
C ARG A 302 -15.98 -21.23 15.09
N PRO A 303 -16.63 -20.30 15.80
CA PRO A 303 -16.29 -20.04 17.19
C PRO A 303 -16.31 -21.34 18.02
N GLY A 304 -15.28 -21.55 18.84
CA GLY A 304 -15.03 -22.77 19.59
C GLY A 304 -14.17 -23.82 18.87
N ASP A 305 -13.90 -23.68 17.56
CA ASP A 305 -12.93 -24.53 16.88
C ASP A 305 -11.49 -24.21 17.38
N VAL A 306 -10.61 -25.21 17.33
CA VAL A 306 -9.18 -25.05 17.62
C VAL A 306 -8.38 -25.36 16.36
N ILE A 307 -7.62 -24.38 15.88
CA ILE A 307 -6.77 -24.52 14.69
C ILE A 307 -5.31 -24.67 15.13
N ARG A 308 -4.67 -25.76 14.68
CA ARG A 308 -3.23 -25.94 14.88
C ARG A 308 -2.47 -25.25 13.75
N SER A 309 -1.82 -24.14 14.05
CA SER A 309 -1.00 -23.37 13.08
C SER A 309 0.22 -24.16 12.59
N MET A 310 0.88 -23.66 11.56
CA MET A 310 2.15 -24.20 11.05
C MET A 310 3.25 -24.24 12.12
N SER A 311 3.23 -23.34 13.10
CA SER A 311 4.18 -23.33 14.22
C SER A 311 4.00 -24.47 15.22
N GLY A 312 2.86 -25.18 15.15
CA GLY A 312 2.43 -26.18 16.12
C GLY A 312 1.56 -25.58 17.24
N LYS A 313 1.59 -24.27 17.49
CA LYS A 313 0.69 -23.61 18.44
C LYS A 313 -0.76 -23.75 18.01
N THR A 314 -1.63 -23.98 18.98
CA THR A 314 -3.08 -24.08 18.77
C THR A 314 -3.74 -22.73 19.00
N ILE A 315 -4.60 -22.37 18.05
CA ILE A 315 -5.37 -21.12 18.06
C ILE A 315 -6.82 -21.46 18.36
N GLU A 316 -7.32 -20.99 19.49
CA GLU A 316 -8.74 -21.03 19.83
C GLU A 316 -9.46 -19.92 19.04
N VAL A 317 -10.43 -20.32 18.23
CA VAL A 317 -11.24 -19.40 17.45
C VAL A 317 -12.39 -18.88 18.34
N GLN A 318 -12.31 -17.65 18.77
CA GLN A 318 -13.40 -16.99 19.48
C GLN A 318 -14.24 -16.14 18.53
N ASP A 319 -13.61 -15.61 17.48
CA ASP A 319 -14.27 -14.81 16.46
C ASP A 319 -13.74 -15.14 15.07
N THR A 320 -14.62 -15.49 14.15
CA THR A 320 -14.25 -15.78 12.75
C THR A 320 -14.00 -14.50 11.94
N ASP A 321 -14.35 -13.32 12.45
CA ASP A 321 -14.01 -12.00 11.89
C ASP A 321 -12.60 -11.52 12.27
N ALA A 322 -11.89 -12.31 13.07
CA ALA A 322 -10.47 -12.13 13.37
C ALA A 322 -9.60 -13.14 12.58
N GLU A 323 -9.88 -13.30 11.31
CA GLU A 323 -9.30 -14.26 10.36
C GLU A 323 -7.92 -13.86 9.87
N GLY A 324 -7.71 -12.54 9.68
CA GLY A 324 -6.47 -11.99 9.12
C GLY A 324 -5.24 -12.39 9.93
N ARG A 325 -5.33 -12.31 11.26
CA ARG A 325 -4.23 -12.74 12.15
C ARG A 325 -3.98 -14.26 12.10
N ILE A 326 -5.01 -15.07 11.83
CA ILE A 326 -4.88 -16.53 11.71
C ILE A 326 -4.08 -16.89 10.46
N ILE A 327 -4.38 -16.28 9.31
CA ILE A 327 -3.62 -16.55 8.07
C ILE A 327 -2.20 -16.00 8.16
N LEU A 328 -2.00 -14.85 8.82
CA LEU A 328 -0.68 -14.25 9.02
C LEU A 328 0.19 -15.09 9.95
N ALA A 329 -0.38 -15.79 10.93
CA ALA A 329 0.36 -16.68 11.84
C ALA A 329 1.18 -17.73 11.07
N ASP A 330 0.57 -18.39 10.07
CA ASP A 330 1.28 -19.37 9.23
C ASP A 330 2.36 -18.70 8.36
N ALA A 331 2.08 -17.50 7.83
CA ALA A 331 3.02 -16.78 6.97
C ALA A 331 4.25 -16.25 7.75
N LEU A 332 4.04 -15.72 8.96
CA LEU A 332 5.11 -15.27 9.85
C LEU A 332 6.01 -16.44 10.25
N HIS A 333 5.42 -17.57 10.60
CA HIS A 333 6.22 -18.76 10.89
C HIS A 333 6.96 -19.28 9.65
N TYR A 334 6.33 -19.27 8.47
CA TYR A 334 6.97 -19.66 7.21
C TYR A 334 8.17 -18.79 6.87
N ALA A 335 8.15 -17.49 7.20
CA ALA A 335 9.21 -16.54 6.94
C ALA A 335 10.58 -16.97 7.51
N LYS A 336 10.59 -17.70 8.65
CA LYS A 336 11.79 -18.23 9.29
C LYS A 336 12.67 -19.04 8.34
N ARG A 337 12.10 -19.73 7.35
CA ARG A 337 12.83 -20.56 6.37
C ARG A 337 13.88 -19.77 5.60
N TYR A 338 13.67 -18.47 5.44
CA TYR A 338 14.57 -17.57 4.72
C TYR A 338 15.66 -16.97 5.59
N LYS A 339 15.64 -17.21 6.92
CA LYS A 339 16.56 -16.58 7.89
C LYS A 339 16.64 -15.07 7.66
N PRO A 340 15.51 -14.36 7.74
CA PRO A 340 15.44 -12.95 7.36
C PRO A 340 16.21 -12.06 8.33
N SER A 341 16.73 -10.93 7.83
CA SER A 341 17.26 -9.85 8.66
C SER A 341 16.15 -9.03 9.34
N LEU A 342 15.01 -8.93 8.66
CA LEU A 342 13.81 -8.23 9.11
C LEU A 342 12.59 -8.84 8.45
N VAL A 343 11.50 -8.97 9.21
CA VAL A 343 10.17 -9.26 8.68
C VAL A 343 9.30 -8.03 8.88
N VAL A 344 8.61 -7.58 7.83
CA VAL A 344 7.59 -6.54 7.90
C VAL A 344 6.29 -7.15 7.43
N ASP A 345 5.28 -7.23 8.29
CA ASP A 345 3.96 -7.63 7.85
C ASP A 345 3.00 -6.45 7.76
N VAL A 346 2.08 -6.55 6.81
CA VAL A 346 1.15 -5.49 6.41
C VAL A 346 -0.25 -6.05 6.30
N ALA A 347 -1.18 -5.51 7.05
CA ALA A 347 -2.54 -6.00 7.07
C ALA A 347 -3.58 -4.89 7.30
N THR A 348 -4.73 -5.02 6.67
CA THR A 348 -5.98 -4.38 7.07
C THR A 348 -6.56 -5.17 8.24
N LEU A 349 -5.94 -5.01 9.43
CA LEU A 349 -6.14 -6.00 10.49
C LEU A 349 -7.27 -5.66 11.43
N THR A 350 -7.37 -4.39 11.86
CA THR A 350 -8.34 -4.06 12.90
C THR A 350 -9.06 -2.72 12.67
N GLY A 351 -10.37 -2.71 12.88
CA GLY A 351 -11.10 -1.45 13.01
C GLY A 351 -10.67 -0.64 14.24
N ALA A 352 -10.07 -1.29 15.25
CA ALA A 352 -9.57 -0.63 16.44
C ALA A 352 -8.41 0.34 16.15
N SER A 353 -7.57 0.06 15.16
CA SER A 353 -6.51 0.97 14.72
C SER A 353 -7.09 2.25 14.08
N MET A 354 -8.22 2.14 13.36
CA MET A 354 -8.95 3.30 12.83
C MET A 354 -9.53 4.17 13.97
N VAL A 355 -10.08 3.53 14.99
CA VAL A 355 -10.60 4.26 16.18
C VAL A 355 -9.48 5.01 16.90
N ALA A 356 -8.27 4.41 16.96
CA ALA A 356 -7.13 5.01 17.64
C ALA A 356 -6.48 6.17 16.84
N LEU A 357 -6.34 6.04 15.52
CA LEU A 357 -5.51 6.93 14.69
C LEU A 357 -6.31 7.72 13.62
N GLY A 358 -7.61 7.48 13.48
CA GLY A 358 -8.39 8.01 12.37
C GLY A 358 -7.93 7.42 11.02
N GLU A 359 -8.04 8.19 9.94
CA GLU A 359 -7.82 7.71 8.57
C GLU A 359 -6.51 8.25 7.93
N ARG A 360 -5.57 8.79 8.74
CA ARG A 360 -4.38 9.48 8.22
C ARG A 360 -3.07 8.73 8.39
N ALA A 361 -3.00 7.78 9.31
CA ALA A 361 -1.79 7.03 9.60
C ALA A 361 -2.13 5.57 9.87
N SER A 362 -1.25 4.65 9.46
CA SER A 362 -1.30 3.25 9.87
C SER A 362 -0.72 3.09 11.28
N ALA A 363 -1.19 2.10 12.03
CA ALA A 363 -0.55 1.75 13.29
C ALA A 363 0.69 0.87 13.02
N ILE A 364 1.77 1.09 13.78
CA ILE A 364 2.93 0.18 13.76
C ILE A 364 3.17 -0.40 15.14
N PHE A 365 3.68 -1.63 15.14
CA PHE A 365 4.04 -2.38 16.34
C PHE A 365 5.40 -3.04 16.13
N THR A 366 6.29 -2.85 17.08
CA THR A 366 7.61 -3.49 17.13
C THR A 366 8.17 -3.36 18.54
N GLU A 367 9.00 -4.30 18.97
CA GLU A 367 9.77 -4.20 20.22
C GLU A 367 11.10 -3.47 20.02
N ASP A 368 11.46 -3.16 18.76
CA ASP A 368 12.70 -2.51 18.39
C ASP A 368 12.52 -1.00 18.27
N GLU A 369 12.92 -0.24 19.30
CA GLU A 369 12.81 1.22 19.33
C GLU A 369 13.52 1.92 18.17
N THR A 370 14.59 1.30 17.65
CA THR A 370 15.30 1.85 16.48
C THR A 370 14.45 1.72 15.23
N LEU A 371 13.82 0.55 15.00
CA LEU A 371 12.89 0.37 13.89
C LEU A 371 11.67 1.27 14.02
N GLU A 372 11.08 1.38 15.21
CA GLU A 372 9.95 2.28 15.46
C GLU A 372 10.26 3.71 14.99
N ARG A 373 11.38 4.26 15.48
CA ARG A 373 11.82 5.60 15.10
C ARG A 373 12.08 5.74 13.59
N LEU A 374 12.75 4.74 12.98
CA LEU A 374 13.05 4.76 11.55
C LEU A 374 11.77 4.69 10.71
N PHE A 375 10.82 3.81 11.05
CA PHE A 375 9.56 3.73 10.32
C PHE A 375 8.73 5.02 10.41
N ARG A 376 8.76 5.72 11.54
CA ARG A 376 8.14 7.07 11.63
C ARG A 376 8.79 8.06 10.68
N VAL A 377 10.11 8.09 10.61
CA VAL A 377 10.84 8.95 9.65
C VAL A 377 10.49 8.56 8.22
N PHE A 378 10.54 7.28 7.88
CA PHE A 378 10.19 6.78 6.55
C PHE A 378 8.75 7.11 6.17
N GLY A 379 7.83 7.08 7.14
CA GLY A 379 6.44 7.48 6.95
C GLY A 379 6.30 8.95 6.56
N GLU A 380 7.01 9.85 7.24
CA GLU A 380 7.02 11.29 6.91
C GLU A 380 7.68 11.55 5.55
N GLU A 381 8.77 10.87 5.22
CA GLU A 381 9.47 11.05 3.96
C GLU A 381 8.69 10.47 2.76
N SER A 382 8.06 9.31 2.92
CA SER A 382 7.29 8.65 1.86
C SER A 382 5.89 9.23 1.67
N GLY A 383 5.31 9.80 2.74
CA GLY A 383 3.91 10.22 2.80
C GLY A 383 2.92 9.08 3.07
N ASP A 384 3.40 7.88 3.44
CA ASP A 384 2.60 6.79 4.00
C ASP A 384 2.81 6.80 5.52
N TYR A 385 2.11 7.72 6.19
CA TYR A 385 2.30 8.02 7.61
C TYR A 385 1.99 6.83 8.50
N VAL A 386 2.81 6.67 9.56
CA VAL A 386 2.64 5.65 10.57
C VAL A 386 2.79 6.23 11.98
N TRP A 387 2.13 5.58 12.94
CA TRP A 387 2.25 5.94 14.34
C TRP A 387 2.33 4.68 15.22
N PRO A 388 3.27 4.61 16.20
CA PRO A 388 3.43 3.43 17.05
C PRO A 388 2.32 3.33 18.08
N LEU A 389 1.91 2.10 18.36
CA LEU A 389 1.10 1.72 19.49
C LEU A 389 1.91 0.72 20.34
N PRO A 390 1.61 0.61 21.67
CA PRO A 390 2.40 -0.23 22.56
C PRO A 390 2.32 -1.72 22.21
N LEU A 391 3.42 -2.43 22.44
CA LEU A 391 3.54 -3.88 22.30
C LEU A 391 4.23 -4.46 23.55
N TRP A 392 3.57 -4.34 24.70
CA TRP A 392 4.13 -4.74 26.00
C TRP A 392 3.69 -6.15 26.38
N ASP A 393 4.52 -6.85 27.14
CA ASP A 393 4.27 -8.25 27.58
C ASP A 393 3.05 -8.40 28.46
N GLU A 394 2.62 -7.32 29.17
CA GLU A 394 1.42 -7.31 29.98
C GLU A 394 0.15 -7.67 29.20
N TYR A 395 0.14 -7.40 27.86
CA TYR A 395 -0.99 -7.77 27.00
C TYR A 395 -1.03 -9.24 26.60
N ASP A 396 0.03 -10.04 26.87
CA ASP A 396 0.03 -11.49 26.56
C ASP A 396 -1.09 -12.22 27.30
N ALA A 397 -1.42 -11.78 28.50
CA ALA A 397 -2.52 -12.35 29.29
C ALA A 397 -3.90 -12.16 28.61
N ASP A 398 -4.06 -11.16 27.77
CA ASP A 398 -5.34 -10.85 27.11
C ASP A 398 -5.67 -11.82 25.96
N ILE A 399 -4.67 -12.50 25.39
CA ILE A 399 -4.86 -13.45 24.29
C ILE A 399 -4.70 -14.92 24.72
N GLN A 400 -4.58 -15.19 25.99
CA GLN A 400 -4.45 -16.55 26.49
C GLN A 400 -5.74 -17.35 26.27
N GLY A 401 -5.65 -18.50 25.59
CA GLY A 401 -6.78 -19.39 25.34
C GLY A 401 -7.20 -20.18 26.56
N GLU A 402 -8.42 -20.70 26.54
CA GLU A 402 -8.95 -21.61 27.56
C GLU A 402 -8.76 -23.09 27.17
N ILE A 403 -8.95 -23.39 25.87
CA ILE A 403 -8.86 -24.74 25.30
C ILE A 403 -7.74 -24.86 24.23
N GLY A 404 -7.19 -23.74 23.79
CA GLY A 404 -6.02 -23.63 22.91
C GLY A 404 -4.88 -22.88 23.59
N ASP A 405 -3.69 -22.87 22.98
CA ASP A 405 -2.54 -22.13 23.52
C ASP A 405 -2.83 -20.62 23.58
N ILE A 406 -3.46 -20.10 22.52
CA ILE A 406 -3.84 -18.68 22.40
C ILE A 406 -5.21 -18.55 21.74
N ALA A 407 -5.94 -17.48 22.08
CA ALA A 407 -7.19 -17.09 21.44
C ALA A 407 -6.95 -16.06 20.32
N ASN A 408 -7.75 -16.14 19.25
CA ASN A 408 -7.65 -15.14 18.17
C ASN A 408 -8.33 -13.81 18.49
N LEU A 409 -8.94 -13.66 19.65
CA LEU A 409 -9.58 -12.45 20.13
C LEU A 409 -9.09 -12.14 21.54
N GLY A 410 -8.96 -10.85 21.88
CA GLY A 410 -8.65 -10.43 23.24
C GLY A 410 -9.84 -10.60 24.18
N LYS A 411 -9.57 -10.86 25.48
CA LYS A 411 -10.60 -11.04 26.53
C LYS A 411 -11.58 -9.90 26.67
N THR A 412 -11.19 -8.71 26.21
CA THR A 412 -12.04 -7.51 26.24
C THR A 412 -12.03 -6.83 24.87
N ARG A 413 -12.99 -5.93 24.65
CA ARG A 413 -13.02 -5.11 23.42
C ARG A 413 -11.96 -4.00 23.36
N TRP A 414 -11.28 -3.74 24.48
CA TRP A 414 -10.31 -2.64 24.59
C TRP A 414 -8.96 -3.06 24.03
N GLY A 415 -8.25 -2.10 23.42
CA GLY A 415 -6.92 -2.36 22.88
C GLY A 415 -6.89 -3.37 21.72
N GLY A 416 -7.98 -3.51 20.94
CA GLY A 416 -8.09 -4.53 19.90
C GLY A 416 -6.96 -4.55 18.87
N ALA A 417 -6.37 -3.40 18.53
CA ALA A 417 -5.20 -3.33 17.66
C ALA A 417 -3.94 -3.89 18.35
N ILE A 418 -3.81 -3.63 19.66
CA ILE A 418 -2.68 -4.11 20.47
C ILE A 418 -2.76 -5.64 20.62
N THR A 419 -3.91 -6.16 21.03
CA THR A 419 -4.09 -7.61 21.21
C THR A 419 -3.94 -8.39 19.90
N ALA A 420 -4.29 -7.76 18.75
CA ALA A 420 -4.03 -8.34 17.45
C ALA A 420 -2.53 -8.43 17.13
N ALA A 421 -1.78 -7.37 17.43
CA ALA A 421 -0.32 -7.37 17.24
C ALA A 421 0.37 -8.34 18.21
N VAL A 422 -0.07 -8.39 19.48
CA VAL A 422 0.42 -9.36 20.48
C VAL A 422 0.16 -10.81 20.03
N PHE A 423 -1.00 -11.07 19.43
CA PHE A 423 -1.28 -12.39 18.81
C PHE A 423 -0.26 -12.70 17.69
N LEU A 424 0.01 -11.77 16.77
CA LEU A 424 0.98 -11.98 15.70
C LEU A 424 2.40 -12.20 16.23
N LYS A 425 2.80 -11.47 17.28
CA LYS A 425 4.09 -11.62 17.97
C LYS A 425 4.34 -13.06 18.40
N GLN A 426 3.30 -13.84 18.77
CA GLN A 426 3.41 -15.24 19.16
C GLN A 426 3.92 -16.18 18.06
N PHE A 427 3.91 -15.74 16.79
CA PHE A 427 4.37 -16.48 15.61
C PHE A 427 5.65 -15.91 14.99
N VAL A 428 6.12 -14.80 15.53
CA VAL A 428 7.41 -14.19 15.18
C VAL A 428 8.52 -14.99 15.84
N HIS A 429 9.58 -15.29 15.09
CA HIS A 429 10.72 -16.03 15.64
C HIS A 429 11.77 -15.06 16.20
N GLN A 430 12.36 -15.40 17.35
CA GLN A 430 13.36 -14.57 18.03
C GLN A 430 14.65 -14.29 17.22
N GLU A 431 14.86 -15.06 16.14
CA GLU A 431 16.07 -14.91 15.30
C GLU A 431 16.02 -13.73 14.33
N TYR A 432 14.88 -13.02 14.20
CA TYR A 432 14.74 -11.90 13.28
C TYR A 432 13.96 -10.73 13.90
N ARG A 433 14.29 -9.52 13.45
CA ARG A 433 13.56 -8.29 13.80
C ARG A 433 12.20 -8.27 13.10
N TRP A 434 11.22 -7.62 13.73
CA TRP A 434 9.87 -7.60 13.19
C TRP A 434 9.18 -6.25 13.36
N VAL A 435 8.39 -5.87 12.34
CA VAL A 435 7.48 -4.73 12.37
C VAL A 435 6.14 -5.16 11.80
N HIS A 436 5.06 -4.97 12.54
CA HIS A 436 3.69 -5.08 12.04
C HIS A 436 3.15 -3.71 11.66
N ILE A 437 2.50 -3.62 10.49
CA ILE A 437 1.81 -2.41 10.00
C ILE A 437 0.33 -2.75 9.86
N ASP A 438 -0.50 -2.28 10.81
CA ASP A 438 -1.95 -2.32 10.68
C ASP A 438 -2.41 -1.11 9.85
N MET A 439 -2.67 -1.38 8.56
CA MET A 439 -3.04 -0.37 7.59
C MET A 439 -4.55 -0.19 7.41
N ALA A 440 -5.39 -0.80 8.25
CA ALA A 440 -6.83 -0.62 8.17
C ALA A 440 -7.24 0.87 8.14
N PRO A 441 -6.61 1.79 8.91
CA PRO A 441 -6.86 3.22 8.81
C PRO A 441 -6.59 3.82 7.42
N ARG A 442 -5.70 3.20 6.64
CA ARG A 442 -5.26 3.67 5.33
C ARG A 442 -5.71 2.78 4.18
N MET A 443 -6.72 1.96 4.39
CA MET A 443 -7.32 1.11 3.36
C MET A 443 -7.87 1.95 2.21
N THR A 444 -8.56 3.05 2.52
CA THR A 444 -9.17 3.97 1.54
C THR A 444 -8.48 5.33 1.50
N ALA A 445 -8.54 5.98 0.34
CA ALA A 445 -8.12 7.36 0.16
C ALA A 445 -9.13 8.32 0.82
N VAL A 446 -8.64 9.34 1.52
CA VAL A 446 -9.48 10.37 2.14
C VAL A 446 -9.75 11.48 1.14
N SER A 447 -10.93 12.06 1.15
CA SER A 447 -11.42 12.99 0.11
C SER A 447 -10.54 14.24 -0.11
N ASP A 448 -9.91 14.77 0.94
CA ASP A 448 -9.05 15.96 0.87
C ASP A 448 -7.58 15.65 0.53
N GLU A 449 -7.24 14.37 0.25
CA GLU A 449 -5.92 13.98 -0.23
C GLU A 449 -5.72 14.17 -1.74
N PHE A 450 -6.73 14.64 -2.45
CA PHE A 450 -6.70 14.82 -3.91
C PHE A 450 -6.30 13.54 -4.65
N LEU A 451 -6.82 12.40 -4.19
CA LEU A 451 -6.75 11.10 -4.86
C LEU A 451 -8.13 10.71 -5.39
N GLY A 452 -8.18 9.83 -6.38
CA GLY A 452 -9.44 9.19 -6.78
C GLY A 452 -10.01 8.36 -5.64
N LYS A 453 -11.34 8.23 -5.58
CA LYS A 453 -12.04 7.41 -4.59
C LYS A 453 -11.58 5.94 -4.68
N GLY A 454 -11.61 5.22 -3.57
CA GLY A 454 -11.22 3.81 -3.45
C GLY A 454 -9.96 3.62 -2.63
N ALA A 455 -9.20 2.58 -2.90
CA ALA A 455 -8.00 2.22 -2.16
C ALA A 455 -6.93 3.33 -2.16
N ALA A 456 -6.25 3.51 -1.02
CA ALA A 456 -5.19 4.52 -0.89
C ALA A 456 -3.86 4.12 -1.53
N GLY A 457 -3.60 2.81 -1.66
CA GLY A 457 -2.33 2.27 -2.13
C GLY A 457 -1.20 2.34 -1.10
N ALA A 458 -1.54 2.61 0.16
CA ALA A 458 -0.61 2.52 1.28
C ALA A 458 -0.34 1.03 1.62
N PRO A 459 0.79 0.68 2.25
CA PRO A 459 1.96 1.52 2.50
C PRO A 459 3.11 1.27 1.48
N VAL A 460 2.82 1.16 0.19
CA VAL A 460 3.82 0.83 -0.86
C VAL A 460 5.04 1.74 -0.80
N ARG A 461 4.84 3.05 -0.66
CA ARG A 461 5.94 4.04 -0.62
C ARG A 461 6.80 3.87 0.63
N LEU A 462 6.17 3.62 1.77
CA LEU A 462 6.86 3.33 3.04
C LEU A 462 7.71 2.06 2.92
N LEU A 463 7.17 1.00 2.33
CA LEU A 463 7.89 -0.25 2.13
C LEU A 463 9.12 -0.06 1.23
N ILE A 464 8.97 0.67 0.11
CA ILE A 464 10.09 0.98 -0.78
C ILE A 464 11.17 1.77 -0.02
N LYS A 465 10.76 2.78 0.76
CA LYS A 465 11.70 3.58 1.57
C LYS A 465 12.45 2.71 2.61
N ALA A 466 11.74 1.81 3.29
CA ALA A 466 12.35 0.87 4.22
C ALA A 466 13.32 -0.09 3.53
N LEU A 467 12.94 -0.64 2.35
CA LEU A 467 13.81 -1.50 1.55
C LEU A 467 15.11 -0.80 1.09
N GLU A 468 15.08 0.50 0.85
CA GLU A 468 16.25 1.27 0.43
C GLU A 468 17.15 1.67 1.60
N SER A 469 16.54 2.03 2.73
CA SER A 469 17.25 2.71 3.82
C SER A 469 17.77 1.77 4.92
N LEU A 470 17.12 0.63 5.12
CA LEU A 470 17.57 -0.35 6.11
C LEU A 470 18.76 -1.18 5.58
N PRO A 471 19.65 -1.69 6.44
CA PRO A 471 20.81 -2.48 6.04
C PRO A 471 20.45 -3.83 5.40
#